data_1219c6d9ef47e1559b889dc820fe03b5
#
_entry.id   1219c6d9ef47e1559b889dc820fe03b5
#
_cell.length_a   1.000
_cell.length_b   1.000
_cell.length_c   1.000
_cell.angle_alpha   90.00
_cell.angle_beta   90.00
_cell.angle_gamma   90.00
#
_symmetry.space_group_name_H-M   'P 1'
#
loop_
_entity.id
_entity.type
_entity.pdbx_description
1 polymer ?
#
loop_
_entity_poly.entity_id
_entity_poly.type
_entity_poly.pdbx_seq_one_letter_code
_entity_poly.pdbx_strand_id
1 'polypeptide(L)'
;MIFLELFVTFFMIGAFTFGGGYAMLPLVQEEVLAKGWMPLSEIVNFIAISESTPGVFAVNMATYVGSEMGGLFGAICATLGVVMPSFIIILIVARCYDAFRKNKIVAGAMTGLKPAVVGLISAAILSIAKTVLMPTGEFVVSISLVVSLVIFALGLFLVLKKKAHPVLIIAVGAALGIAAGYMGLLPV
;
A
#
# COMPACT_ATOMS: atom_id res chain seq x y z
N MET A 1 -6.30 -24.79 -16.61
CA MET A 1 -7.20 -24.34 -15.50
C MET A 1 -6.66 -23.13 -14.74
N ILE A 2 -5.82 -22.34 -15.39
CA ILE A 2 -5.11 -21.21 -14.77
C ILE A 2 -6.03 -20.17 -14.10
N PHE A 3 -7.17 -19.84 -14.70
CA PHE A 3 -8.09 -18.82 -14.18
C PHE A 3 -8.65 -19.15 -12.79
N LEU A 4 -9.05 -20.42 -12.58
CA LEU A 4 -9.55 -20.87 -11.28
C LEU A 4 -8.42 -20.89 -10.24
N GLU A 5 -7.24 -21.29 -10.67
CA GLU A 5 -6.06 -21.34 -9.81
C GLU A 5 -5.65 -19.92 -9.38
N LEU A 6 -5.61 -18.95 -10.29
CA LEU A 6 -5.41 -17.54 -9.98
C LEU A 6 -6.44 -17.01 -8.99
N PHE A 7 -7.74 -17.29 -9.26
CA PHE A 7 -8.80 -16.84 -8.36
C PHE A 7 -8.63 -17.42 -6.95
N VAL A 8 -8.45 -18.74 -6.82
CA VAL A 8 -8.34 -19.40 -5.51
C VAL A 8 -7.10 -18.96 -4.76
N THR A 9 -5.95 -18.85 -5.43
CA THR A 9 -4.71 -18.39 -4.81
C THR A 9 -4.84 -16.98 -4.26
N PHE A 10 -5.32 -16.05 -5.08
CA PHE A 10 -5.51 -14.66 -4.62
C PHE A 10 -6.65 -14.51 -3.63
N PHE A 11 -7.67 -15.37 -3.68
CA PHE A 11 -8.71 -15.44 -2.65
C PHE A 11 -8.12 -15.85 -1.29
N MET A 12 -7.27 -16.87 -1.26
CA MET A 12 -6.60 -17.29 -0.03
C MET A 12 -5.68 -16.19 0.51
N ILE A 13 -4.87 -15.58 -0.36
CA ILE A 13 -4.01 -14.45 0.03
C ILE A 13 -4.85 -13.31 0.62
N GLY A 14 -5.94 -12.92 -0.06
CA GLY A 14 -6.84 -11.87 0.43
C GLY A 14 -7.58 -12.20 1.72
N ALA A 15 -7.88 -13.47 1.98
CA ALA A 15 -8.57 -13.92 3.18
C ALA A 15 -7.67 -14.02 4.41
N PHE A 16 -6.42 -14.42 4.23
CA PHE A 16 -5.51 -14.74 5.34
C PHE A 16 -4.43 -13.69 5.59
N THR A 17 -4.36 -12.63 4.80
CA THR A 17 -3.40 -11.54 5.04
C THR A 17 -4.00 -10.48 5.96
N PHE A 18 -3.28 -10.20 7.05
CA PHE A 18 -3.61 -9.13 7.99
C PHE A 18 -2.49 -8.07 7.93
N GLY A 19 -2.86 -6.80 7.83
CA GLY A 19 -1.87 -5.71 7.92
C GLY A 19 -1.67 -4.85 6.67
N GLY A 20 -2.48 -5.05 5.61
CA GLY A 20 -2.45 -4.22 4.41
C GLY A 20 -1.64 -4.80 3.24
N GLY A 21 -1.56 -4.05 2.13
CA GLY A 21 -1.04 -4.55 0.85
C GLY A 21 0.41 -5.05 0.91
N TYR A 22 1.29 -4.38 1.66
CA TYR A 22 2.68 -4.81 1.82
C TYR A 22 2.83 -6.12 2.60
N ALA A 23 1.91 -6.43 3.52
CA ALA A 23 1.92 -7.71 4.23
C ALA A 23 1.56 -8.90 3.34
N MET A 24 0.93 -8.64 2.18
CA MET A 24 0.64 -9.67 1.17
C MET A 24 1.87 -10.04 0.33
N LEU A 25 2.87 -9.15 0.24
CA LEU A 25 4.01 -9.32 -0.66
C LEU A 25 4.74 -10.65 -0.47
N PRO A 26 5.14 -11.06 0.75
CA PRO A 26 5.80 -12.35 0.95
C PRO A 26 4.96 -13.54 0.49
N LEU A 27 3.65 -13.51 0.77
CA LEU A 27 2.73 -14.58 0.38
C LEU A 27 2.56 -14.66 -1.14
N VAL A 28 2.42 -13.51 -1.80
CA VAL A 28 2.34 -13.47 -3.27
C VAL A 28 3.63 -13.98 -3.89
N GLN A 29 4.79 -13.58 -3.37
CA GLN A 29 6.09 -14.07 -3.85
C GLN A 29 6.23 -15.59 -3.69
N GLU A 30 5.88 -16.12 -2.53
CA GLU A 30 5.94 -17.53 -2.24
C GLU A 30 5.05 -18.34 -3.18
N GLU A 31 3.79 -17.93 -3.36
CA GLU A 31 2.83 -18.61 -4.23
C GLU A 31 3.25 -18.56 -5.71
N VAL A 32 3.68 -17.37 -6.18
CA VAL A 32 4.11 -17.16 -7.57
C VAL A 32 5.33 -18.03 -7.90
N LEU A 33 6.31 -18.12 -6.98
CA LEU A 33 7.49 -18.96 -7.14
C LEU A 33 7.16 -20.45 -7.03
N ALA A 34 6.38 -20.86 -6.04
CA ALA A 34 6.01 -22.26 -5.81
C ALA A 34 5.22 -22.85 -6.98
N LYS A 35 4.38 -22.03 -7.63
CA LYS A 35 3.61 -22.43 -8.81
C LYS A 35 4.39 -22.28 -10.12
N GLY A 36 5.59 -21.72 -10.08
CA GLY A 36 6.40 -21.48 -11.28
C GLY A 36 5.78 -20.47 -12.25
N TRP A 37 4.95 -19.56 -11.75
CA TRP A 37 4.27 -18.56 -12.59
C TRP A 37 5.23 -17.52 -13.13
N MET A 38 6.20 -17.09 -12.31
CA MET A 38 7.21 -16.09 -12.71
C MET A 38 8.56 -16.41 -12.07
N PRO A 39 9.67 -16.09 -12.74
CA PRO A 39 11.01 -16.15 -12.13
C PRO A 39 11.20 -14.99 -11.14
N LEU A 40 12.16 -15.15 -10.22
CA LEU A 40 12.47 -14.15 -9.19
C LEU A 40 12.76 -12.75 -9.75
N SER A 41 13.39 -12.70 -10.94
CA SER A 41 13.70 -11.43 -11.62
C SER A 41 12.46 -10.63 -12.03
N GLU A 42 11.38 -11.30 -12.40
CA GLU A 42 10.11 -10.63 -12.75
C GLU A 42 9.33 -10.19 -11.51
N ILE A 43 9.53 -10.87 -10.38
CA ILE A 43 8.90 -10.47 -9.11
C ILE A 43 9.32 -9.06 -8.69
N VAL A 44 10.58 -8.69 -8.88
CA VAL A 44 11.07 -7.33 -8.59
C VAL A 44 10.37 -6.31 -9.48
N ASN A 45 10.21 -6.64 -10.77
CA ASN A 45 9.53 -5.75 -11.72
C ASN A 45 8.06 -5.55 -11.37
N PHE A 46 7.32 -6.62 -11.02
CA PHE A 46 5.90 -6.46 -10.69
C PHE A 46 5.68 -5.67 -9.40
N ILE A 47 6.60 -5.76 -8.43
CA ILE A 47 6.56 -4.94 -7.22
C ILE A 47 6.70 -3.46 -7.61
N ALA A 48 7.71 -3.12 -8.41
CA ALA A 48 7.94 -1.74 -8.84
C ALA A 48 6.75 -1.18 -9.64
N ILE A 49 6.16 -1.98 -10.55
CA ILE A 49 4.98 -1.59 -11.32
C ILE A 49 3.77 -1.40 -10.41
N SER A 50 3.57 -2.31 -9.45
CA SER A 50 2.43 -2.25 -8.52
C SER A 50 2.51 -1.06 -7.58
N GLU A 51 3.72 -0.64 -7.19
CA GLU A 51 3.95 0.58 -6.41
C GLU A 51 3.75 1.86 -7.22
N SER A 52 4.15 1.84 -8.48
CA SER A 52 4.03 2.99 -9.39
C SER A 52 2.60 3.20 -9.88
N THR A 53 1.76 2.18 -9.81
CA THR A 53 0.37 2.23 -10.29
C THR A 53 -0.53 2.86 -9.20
N PRO A 54 -1.26 3.94 -9.52
CA PRO A 54 -2.19 4.52 -8.55
C PRO A 54 -3.29 3.52 -8.16
N GLY A 55 -3.37 3.18 -6.87
CA GLY A 55 -4.38 2.23 -6.37
C GLY A 55 -3.93 1.45 -5.15
N VAL A 56 -4.72 0.43 -4.82
CA VAL A 56 -4.39 -0.48 -3.72
C VAL A 56 -3.30 -1.45 -4.18
N PHE A 57 -2.15 -1.42 -3.55
CA PHE A 57 -0.97 -2.21 -3.92
C PHE A 57 -1.29 -3.71 -4.13
N ALA A 58 -2.04 -4.32 -3.21
CA ALA A 58 -2.43 -5.73 -3.33
C ALA A 58 -3.30 -6.03 -4.57
N VAL A 59 -4.19 -5.09 -4.93
CA VAL A 59 -5.02 -5.19 -6.13
C VAL A 59 -4.17 -5.05 -7.39
N ASN A 60 -3.24 -4.08 -7.39
CA ASN A 60 -2.32 -3.88 -8.50
C ASN A 60 -1.44 -5.11 -8.73
N MET A 61 -0.90 -5.71 -7.65
CA MET A 61 -0.16 -6.98 -7.73
C MET A 61 -0.99 -8.11 -8.33
N ALA A 62 -2.19 -8.34 -7.81
CA ALA A 62 -3.08 -9.39 -8.29
C ALA A 62 -3.41 -9.21 -9.78
N THR A 63 -3.70 -7.96 -10.16
CA THR A 63 -4.00 -7.62 -11.56
C THR A 63 -2.80 -7.88 -12.46
N TYR A 64 -1.60 -7.49 -12.03
CA TYR A 64 -0.38 -7.69 -12.80
C TYR A 64 -0.09 -9.18 -13.00
N VAL A 65 0.00 -9.95 -11.91
CA VAL A 65 0.26 -11.40 -11.97
C VAL A 65 -0.79 -12.12 -12.82
N GLY A 66 -2.06 -11.76 -12.63
CA GLY A 66 -3.16 -12.32 -13.42
C GLY A 66 -3.05 -11.99 -14.91
N SER A 67 -2.61 -10.77 -15.24
CA SER A 67 -2.42 -10.32 -16.62
C SER A 67 -1.29 -11.10 -17.32
N GLU A 68 -0.16 -11.29 -16.64
CA GLU A 68 0.98 -12.05 -17.18
C GLU A 68 0.62 -13.53 -17.41
N MET A 69 -0.15 -14.12 -16.49
CA MET A 69 -0.48 -15.55 -16.55
C MET A 69 -1.65 -15.90 -17.46
N GLY A 70 -2.59 -15.00 -17.67
CA GLY A 70 -3.83 -15.32 -18.41
C GLY A 70 -4.45 -14.12 -19.12
N GLY A 71 -3.67 -13.07 -19.41
CA GLY A 71 -4.16 -11.87 -20.06
C GLY A 71 -5.31 -11.22 -19.30
N LEU A 72 -6.22 -10.58 -20.02
CA LEU A 72 -7.34 -9.84 -19.44
C LEU A 72 -8.21 -10.70 -18.49
N PHE A 73 -8.51 -11.94 -18.87
CA PHE A 73 -9.32 -12.84 -18.03
C PHE A 73 -8.56 -13.29 -16.78
N GLY A 74 -7.24 -13.50 -16.87
CA GLY A 74 -6.39 -13.78 -15.72
C GLY A 74 -6.36 -12.61 -14.75
N ALA A 75 -6.20 -11.39 -15.24
CA ALA A 75 -6.27 -10.18 -14.43
C ALA A 75 -7.60 -10.04 -13.67
N ILE A 76 -8.73 -10.27 -14.35
CA ILE A 76 -10.07 -10.23 -13.73
C ILE A 76 -10.18 -11.29 -12.63
N CYS A 77 -9.78 -12.54 -12.91
CA CYS A 77 -9.87 -13.64 -11.93
C CYS A 77 -9.01 -13.38 -10.70
N ALA A 78 -7.76 -12.96 -10.85
CA ALA A 78 -6.87 -12.67 -9.73
C ALA A 78 -7.35 -11.47 -8.92
N THR A 79 -7.78 -10.40 -9.57
CA THR A 79 -8.32 -9.20 -8.91
C THR A 79 -9.60 -9.50 -8.13
N LEU A 80 -10.53 -10.22 -8.73
CA LEU A 80 -11.74 -10.66 -8.02
C LEU A 80 -11.38 -11.57 -6.84
N GLY A 81 -10.41 -12.47 -7.01
CA GLY A 81 -9.91 -13.31 -5.95
C GLY A 81 -9.48 -12.50 -4.73
N VAL A 82 -8.59 -11.55 -4.89
CA VAL A 82 -8.04 -10.78 -3.75
C VAL A 82 -9.07 -9.88 -3.08
N VAL A 83 -10.07 -9.38 -3.81
CA VAL A 83 -11.10 -8.46 -3.29
C VAL A 83 -12.28 -9.20 -2.62
N MET A 84 -12.66 -10.37 -3.14
CA MET A 84 -13.86 -11.10 -2.72
C MET A 84 -13.94 -11.41 -1.22
N PRO A 85 -12.87 -11.85 -0.54
CA PRO A 85 -12.95 -12.13 0.89
C PRO A 85 -13.38 -10.90 1.70
N SER A 86 -12.72 -9.77 1.46
CA SER A 86 -13.04 -8.50 2.14
C SER A 86 -14.46 -8.04 1.81
N PHE A 87 -14.88 -8.18 0.55
CA PHE A 87 -16.22 -7.82 0.11
C PHE A 87 -17.30 -8.66 0.79
N ILE A 88 -17.10 -9.99 0.87
CA ILE A 88 -18.03 -10.90 1.54
C ILE A 88 -18.13 -10.56 3.03
N ILE A 89 -16.99 -10.38 3.71
CA ILE A 89 -16.96 -10.05 5.13
C ILE A 89 -17.71 -8.74 5.40
N ILE A 90 -17.45 -7.69 4.59
CA ILE A 90 -18.10 -6.39 4.80
C ILE A 90 -19.60 -6.43 4.54
N LEU A 91 -20.05 -7.24 3.58
CA LEU A 91 -21.51 -7.47 3.34
C LEU A 91 -22.18 -8.16 4.52
N ILE A 92 -21.55 -9.17 5.11
CA ILE A 92 -22.05 -9.85 6.30
C ILE A 92 -22.15 -8.86 7.46
N VAL A 93 -21.07 -8.10 7.71
CA VAL A 93 -21.03 -7.06 8.75
C VAL A 93 -22.10 -5.99 8.51
N ALA A 94 -22.27 -5.53 7.27
CA ALA A 94 -23.27 -4.53 6.91
C ALA A 94 -24.70 -5.03 7.16
N ARG A 95 -24.98 -6.30 6.84
CA ARG A 95 -26.30 -6.92 7.09
C ARG A 95 -26.62 -7.05 8.57
N CYS A 96 -25.60 -7.23 9.40
CA CYS A 96 -25.75 -7.35 10.86
C CYS A 96 -25.49 -6.02 11.58
N TYR A 97 -25.31 -4.92 10.85
CA TYR A 97 -24.83 -3.64 11.38
C TYR A 97 -25.69 -3.09 12.51
N ASP A 98 -27.02 -3.15 12.39
CA ASP A 98 -27.94 -2.64 13.42
C ASP A 98 -27.85 -3.42 14.73
N ALA A 99 -27.65 -4.74 14.66
CA ALA A 99 -27.40 -5.58 15.82
C ALA A 99 -26.01 -5.32 16.42
N PHE A 100 -25.01 -5.14 15.55
CA PHE A 100 -23.63 -4.81 15.95
C PHE A 100 -23.52 -3.45 16.63
N ARG A 101 -24.13 -2.42 16.06
CA ARG A 101 -24.08 -1.04 16.57
C ARG A 101 -24.64 -0.88 17.98
N LYS A 102 -25.67 -1.66 18.32
CA LYS A 102 -26.32 -1.62 19.65
C LYS A 102 -25.59 -2.49 20.70
N ASN A 103 -24.64 -3.31 20.29
CA ASN A 103 -23.92 -4.21 21.17
C ASN A 103 -22.79 -3.47 21.90
N LYS A 104 -22.82 -3.49 23.24
CA LYS A 104 -21.80 -2.83 24.10
C LYS A 104 -20.39 -3.38 23.88
N ILE A 105 -20.26 -4.69 23.57
CA ILE A 105 -18.96 -5.32 23.30
C ILE A 105 -18.38 -4.77 22.01
N VAL A 106 -19.18 -4.64 20.96
CA VAL A 106 -18.76 -4.06 19.68
C VAL A 106 -18.37 -2.58 19.85
N ALA A 107 -19.17 -1.81 20.57
CA ALA A 107 -18.85 -0.42 20.88
C ALA A 107 -17.53 -0.30 21.65
N GLY A 108 -17.29 -1.17 22.62
CA GLY A 108 -16.01 -1.23 23.33
C GLY A 108 -14.83 -1.59 22.42
N ALA A 109 -14.98 -2.61 21.58
CA ALA A 109 -13.98 -3.02 20.60
C ALA A 109 -13.65 -1.90 19.60
N MET A 110 -14.66 -1.19 19.08
CA MET A 110 -14.48 -0.05 18.18
C MET A 110 -13.79 1.13 18.87
N THR A 111 -14.03 1.32 20.17
CA THR A 111 -13.34 2.35 20.95
C THR A 111 -11.86 2.03 21.13
N GLY A 112 -11.51 0.75 21.34
CA GLY A 112 -10.13 0.28 21.40
C GLY A 112 -9.43 0.28 20.03
N LEU A 113 -10.17 0.05 18.92
CA LEU A 113 -9.62 0.02 17.58
C LEU A 113 -9.10 1.40 17.12
N LYS A 114 -9.79 2.49 17.52
CA LYS A 114 -9.39 3.86 17.13
C LYS A 114 -7.94 4.19 17.51
N PRO A 115 -7.51 4.06 18.76
CA PRO A 115 -6.12 4.33 19.12
C PRO A 115 -5.14 3.33 18.48
N ALA A 116 -5.54 2.08 18.25
CA ALA A 116 -4.71 1.09 17.55
C ALA A 116 -4.43 1.51 16.09
N VAL A 117 -5.46 1.99 15.38
CA VAL A 117 -5.29 2.53 14.01
C VAL A 117 -4.38 3.75 13.99
N VAL A 118 -4.54 4.67 14.96
CA VAL A 118 -3.65 5.83 15.10
C VAL A 118 -2.21 5.37 15.33
N GLY A 119 -2.01 4.37 16.19
CA GLY A 119 -0.69 3.78 16.44
C GLY A 119 -0.07 3.16 15.18
N LEU A 120 -0.85 2.41 14.39
CA LEU A 120 -0.39 1.81 13.13
C LEU A 120 -0.01 2.88 12.09
N ILE A 121 -0.82 3.92 11.95
CA ILE A 121 -0.51 5.05 11.06
C ILE A 121 0.77 5.76 11.51
N SER A 122 0.93 5.99 12.81
CA SER A 122 2.13 6.61 13.36
C SER A 122 3.37 5.74 13.14
N ALA A 123 3.27 4.42 13.30
CA ALA A 123 4.34 3.48 13.02
C ALA A 123 4.73 3.48 11.53
N ALA A 124 3.76 3.55 10.63
CA ALA A 124 4.02 3.66 9.20
C ALA A 124 4.74 4.97 8.86
N ILE A 125 4.30 6.10 9.42
CA ILE A 125 4.96 7.41 9.25
C ILE A 125 6.41 7.36 9.74
N LEU A 126 6.66 6.77 10.92
CA LEU A 126 8.01 6.62 11.46
C LEU A 126 8.89 5.72 10.58
N SER A 127 8.33 4.64 10.04
CA SER A 127 9.04 3.75 9.12
C SER A 127 9.46 4.47 7.84
N ILE A 128 8.54 5.20 7.20
CA ILE A 128 8.80 5.99 6.00
C ILE A 128 9.82 7.10 6.32
N ALA A 129 9.63 7.82 7.43
CA ALA A 129 10.55 8.86 7.87
C ALA A 129 11.98 8.31 8.06
N LYS A 130 12.11 7.14 8.70
CA LYS A 130 13.40 6.48 8.88
C LYS A 130 14.05 6.14 7.53
N THR A 131 13.30 5.60 6.58
CA THR A 131 13.81 5.26 5.24
C THR A 131 14.26 6.50 4.46
N VAL A 132 13.51 7.59 4.55
CA VAL A 132 13.81 8.85 3.85
C VAL A 132 14.96 9.61 4.49
N LEU A 133 15.00 9.65 5.85
CA LEU A 133 15.98 10.42 6.59
C LEU A 133 17.30 9.67 6.84
N MET A 134 17.27 8.32 6.78
CA MET A 134 18.42 7.45 7.02
C MET A 134 18.55 6.39 5.92
N PRO A 135 18.78 6.77 4.65
CA PRO A 135 18.82 5.81 3.54
C PRO A 135 19.97 4.80 3.67
N THR A 136 21.06 5.16 4.37
CA THR A 136 22.22 4.29 4.65
C THR A 136 22.21 3.64 6.02
N GLY A 137 21.12 3.83 6.81
CA GLY A 137 21.02 3.33 8.18
C GLY A 137 21.73 4.19 9.22
N GLU A 138 22.51 5.19 8.81
CA GLU A 138 23.19 6.16 9.67
C GLU A 138 22.62 7.56 9.49
N PHE A 139 22.59 8.33 10.58
CA PHE A 139 22.12 9.72 10.54
C PHE A 139 23.25 10.62 10.02
N VAL A 140 23.35 10.74 8.71
CA VAL A 140 24.30 11.66 8.06
C VAL A 140 23.55 12.92 7.64
N VAL A 141 23.99 14.07 8.18
CA VAL A 141 23.46 15.37 7.75
C VAL A 141 23.97 15.64 6.32
N SER A 142 23.16 15.28 5.34
CA SER A 142 23.43 15.54 3.92
C SER A 142 22.55 16.67 3.40
N ILE A 143 22.95 17.26 2.28
CA ILE A 143 22.15 18.28 1.60
C ILE A 143 20.76 17.73 1.24
N SER A 144 20.69 16.45 0.85
CA SER A 144 19.42 15.76 0.54
C SER A 144 18.48 15.70 1.73
N LEU A 145 19.00 15.47 2.94
CA LEU A 145 18.23 15.49 4.18
C LEU A 145 17.63 16.87 4.46
N VAL A 146 18.42 17.92 4.28
CA VAL A 146 17.95 19.31 4.47
C VAL A 146 16.84 19.65 3.46
N VAL A 147 17.03 19.29 2.18
CA VAL A 147 16.02 19.51 1.13
C VAL A 147 14.73 18.75 1.44
N SER A 148 14.83 17.49 1.84
CA SER A 148 13.67 16.67 2.21
C SER A 148 12.91 17.26 3.40
N LEU A 149 13.61 17.76 4.41
CA LEU A 149 13.00 18.42 5.57
C LEU A 149 12.32 19.73 5.19
N VAL A 150 12.91 20.52 4.29
CA VAL A 150 12.31 21.78 3.79
C VAL A 150 11.02 21.48 3.03
N ILE A 151 11.04 20.50 2.11
CA ILE A 151 9.85 20.06 1.36
C ILE A 151 8.76 19.57 2.32
N PHE A 152 9.13 18.75 3.31
CA PHE A 152 8.21 18.27 4.34
C PHE A 152 7.60 19.41 5.16
N ALA A 153 8.41 20.35 5.65
CA ALA A 153 7.96 21.51 6.43
C ALA A 153 7.00 22.40 5.61
N LEU A 154 7.30 22.60 4.33
CA LEU A 154 6.43 23.35 3.43
C LEU A 154 5.09 22.63 3.23
N GLY A 155 5.11 21.32 2.98
CA GLY A 155 3.89 20.49 2.87
C GLY A 155 3.06 20.57 4.13
N LEU A 156 3.67 20.42 5.30
CA LEU A 156 3.00 20.52 6.60
C LEU A 156 2.39 21.90 6.83
N PHE A 157 3.11 22.97 6.47
CA PHE A 157 2.60 24.35 6.55
C PHE A 157 1.37 24.55 5.64
N LEU A 158 1.40 24.04 4.40
CA LEU A 158 0.28 24.10 3.47
C LEU A 158 -0.95 23.37 3.99
N VAL A 159 -0.76 22.19 4.62
CA VAL A 159 -1.86 21.44 5.27
C VAL A 159 -2.44 22.21 6.44
N LEU A 160 -1.62 22.61 7.39
CA LEU A 160 -2.08 23.16 8.67
C LEU A 160 -2.61 24.59 8.56
N LYS A 161 -1.94 25.45 7.80
CA LYS A 161 -2.29 26.89 7.70
C LYS A 161 -3.22 27.20 6.54
N LYS A 162 -2.98 26.63 5.38
CA LYS A 162 -3.71 26.95 4.14
C LYS A 162 -4.86 26.00 3.86
N LYS A 163 -4.99 24.87 4.59
CA LYS A 163 -5.96 23.80 4.31
C LYS A 163 -5.98 23.44 2.81
N ALA A 164 -4.81 23.44 2.19
CA ALA A 164 -4.66 23.20 0.76
C ALA A 164 -5.13 21.79 0.40
N HIS A 165 -5.67 21.63 -0.81
CA HIS A 165 -6.11 20.34 -1.30
C HIS A 165 -4.91 19.38 -1.41
N PRO A 166 -5.03 18.09 -1.02
CA PRO A 166 -3.92 17.13 -1.05
C PRO A 166 -3.21 17.02 -2.39
N VAL A 167 -3.95 17.09 -3.50
CA VAL A 167 -3.38 17.07 -4.87
C VAL A 167 -2.40 18.21 -5.11
N LEU A 168 -2.72 19.42 -4.61
CA LEU A 168 -1.83 20.57 -4.75
C LEU A 168 -0.53 20.37 -3.96
N ILE A 169 -0.63 19.79 -2.76
CA ILE A 169 0.54 19.52 -1.92
C ILE A 169 1.47 18.51 -2.58
N ILE A 170 0.90 17.44 -3.17
CA ILE A 170 1.64 16.43 -3.92
C ILE A 170 2.30 17.07 -5.15
N ALA A 171 1.57 17.89 -5.91
CA ALA A 171 2.10 18.55 -7.10
C ALA A 171 3.27 19.51 -6.77
N VAL A 172 3.12 20.30 -5.70
CA VAL A 172 4.19 21.20 -5.22
C VAL A 172 5.40 20.40 -4.73
N GLY A 173 5.17 19.34 -3.94
CA GLY A 173 6.24 18.46 -3.47
C GLY A 173 7.00 17.79 -4.62
N ALA A 174 6.28 17.28 -5.62
CA ALA A 174 6.85 16.68 -6.82
C ALA A 174 7.68 17.70 -7.63
N ALA A 175 7.13 18.89 -7.86
CA ALA A 175 7.85 19.95 -8.59
C ALA A 175 9.17 20.36 -7.90
N LEU A 176 9.13 20.51 -6.57
CA LEU A 176 10.31 20.83 -5.77
C LEU A 176 11.32 19.69 -5.74
N GLY A 177 10.84 18.44 -5.62
CA GLY A 177 11.69 17.25 -5.65
C GLY A 177 12.41 17.09 -6.99
N ILE A 178 11.70 17.27 -8.11
CA ILE A 178 12.26 17.22 -9.46
C ILE A 178 13.29 18.35 -9.63
N ALA A 179 12.97 19.58 -9.25
CA ALA A 179 13.88 20.70 -9.35
C ALA A 179 15.17 20.47 -8.54
N ALA A 180 15.05 19.96 -7.31
CA ALA A 180 16.19 19.62 -6.46
C ALA A 180 17.04 18.46 -7.04
N GLY A 181 16.41 17.48 -7.68
CA GLY A 181 17.09 16.38 -8.38
C GLY A 181 17.92 16.90 -9.56
N TYR A 182 17.35 17.76 -10.40
CA TYR A 182 18.08 18.38 -11.50
C TYR A 182 19.24 19.28 -11.04
N MET A 183 19.16 19.87 -9.84
CA MET A 183 20.25 20.64 -9.23
C MET A 183 21.33 19.75 -8.58
N GLY A 184 21.20 18.42 -8.63
CA GLY A 184 22.12 17.48 -8.01
C GLY A 184 22.08 17.50 -6.46
N LEU A 185 21.01 18.05 -5.87
CA LEU A 185 20.84 18.14 -4.42
C LEU A 185 20.22 16.86 -3.83
N LEU A 186 19.59 16.03 -4.67
CA LEU A 186 19.04 14.73 -4.31
C LEU A 186 19.74 13.65 -5.12
N PRO A 187 20.04 12.47 -4.52
CA PRO A 187 20.50 11.33 -5.29
C PRO A 187 19.40 10.90 -6.27
N VAL A 188 19.74 10.80 -7.55
CA VAL A 188 18.87 10.29 -8.61
C VAL A 188 18.97 8.78 -8.66
#